data_fb0371c3b4c57f09846b0acb2c96a7ee
#
_entry.id   fb0371c3b4c57f09846b0acb2c96a7ee
#
_cell.length_a   1.000
_cell.length_b   1.000
_cell.length_c   1.000
_cell.angle_alpha   90.00
_cell.angle_beta   90.00
_cell.angle_gamma   90.00
#
_symmetry.space_group_name_H-M   'P 1'
#
loop_
_entity.id
_entity.type
_entity.pdbx_description
1 polymer ?
#
loop_
_entity_poly.entity_id
_entity_poly.type
_entity_poly.pdbx_seq_one_letter_code
_entity_poly.pdbx_strand_id
1 'polypeptide(L)'
;LRQRLEKRHLDVPVPVACPVTFWDVFGEQGFPVRATISDMGPLLLSRLLGLNDTQEGVLNAVFAIADDNGLLLLDLKDLRSMLQFVGENAAQFKTKYGNISAASIGAIQRGLLTLEKQGADKFFGEPMLDIHDLMQTVDGKGVVNILAADKLMQSPKLYATFLLWILSELYENLPEVGDLDKPKLVFFFDEAHMLFNDAPQVLTDKVEQVVRLVRSKGVGVFFVTQSPADIPEKILGQLGNRVQHALRAFTNKKKKAVKAVAETMRPNPNINI
;
A
#
# COMPACT_ATOMS: atom_id res chain seq x y z
N LEU A 1 3.98 0.93 33.14
CA LEU A 1 3.09 -0.17 32.82
C LEU A 1 2.88 -1.07 34.04
N ARG A 2 3.96 -1.65 34.64
CA ARG A 2 3.91 -2.57 35.78
C ARG A 2 3.05 -2.05 36.95
N GLN A 3 3.33 -0.85 37.47
CA GLN A 3 2.56 -0.23 38.56
C GLN A 3 1.07 -0.03 38.23
N ARG A 4 0.72 0.22 36.95
CA ARG A 4 -0.69 0.35 36.52
C ARG A 4 -1.42 -0.98 36.48
N LEU A 5 -0.75 -2.04 36.08
CA LEU A 5 -1.31 -3.39 36.03
C LEU A 5 -1.51 -3.94 37.45
N GLU A 6 -0.50 -3.81 38.31
CA GLU A 6 -0.56 -4.20 39.73
C GLU A 6 -1.72 -3.49 40.45
N LYS A 7 -1.89 -2.19 40.22
CA LYS A 7 -3.01 -1.38 40.77
C LYS A 7 -4.40 -1.86 40.32
N ARG A 8 -4.48 -2.58 39.19
CA ARG A 8 -5.72 -3.13 38.63
C ARG A 8 -5.86 -4.63 38.84
N HIS A 9 -4.97 -5.24 39.61
CA HIS A 9 -4.91 -6.69 39.82
C HIS A 9 -4.83 -7.49 38.51
N LEU A 10 -4.10 -6.94 37.53
CA LEU A 10 -3.83 -7.59 36.27
C LEU A 10 -2.42 -8.16 36.24
N ASP A 11 -2.26 -9.31 35.61
CA ASP A 11 -0.96 -9.94 35.45
C ASP A 11 -0.02 -9.03 34.65
N VAL A 12 1.22 -8.93 35.13
CA VAL A 12 2.28 -8.19 34.44
C VAL A 12 2.85 -9.09 33.36
N PRO A 13 2.70 -8.76 32.06
CA PRO A 13 3.26 -9.59 31.01
C PRO A 13 4.78 -9.63 31.11
N VAL A 14 5.34 -10.83 30.93
CA VAL A 14 6.77 -11.01 30.83
C VAL A 14 7.23 -10.48 29.46
N PRO A 15 8.21 -9.57 29.41
CA PRO A 15 8.75 -9.11 28.14
C PRO A 15 9.35 -10.28 27.35
N VAL A 16 8.97 -10.39 26.08
CA VAL A 16 9.51 -11.39 25.15
C VAL A 16 10.25 -10.66 24.05
N ALA A 17 11.50 -11.05 23.78
CA ALA A 17 12.25 -10.57 22.65
C ALA A 17 11.67 -11.18 21.35
N CYS A 18 11.40 -10.33 20.35
CA CYS A 18 11.00 -10.74 19.01
C CYS A 18 12.11 -10.36 18.03
N PRO A 19 12.35 -11.14 16.98
CA PRO A 19 13.21 -10.71 15.88
C PRO A 19 12.55 -9.52 15.17
N VAL A 20 13.36 -8.52 14.79
CA VAL A 20 12.87 -7.29 14.15
C VAL A 20 13.69 -7.00 12.91
N THR A 21 13.03 -6.64 11.82
CA THR A 21 13.65 -6.15 10.58
C THR A 21 13.12 -4.75 10.29
N PHE A 22 14.03 -3.82 9.98
CA PHE A 22 13.67 -2.48 9.54
C PHE A 22 13.78 -2.39 8.01
N TRP A 23 12.77 -1.78 7.42
CA TRP A 23 12.64 -1.54 5.99
C TRP A 23 12.55 -0.05 5.71
N ASP A 24 13.12 0.41 4.60
CA ASP A 24 13.05 1.80 4.18
C ASP A 24 13.13 1.90 2.65
N VAL A 25 12.21 2.63 2.03
CA VAL A 25 12.24 2.89 0.59
C VAL A 25 13.52 3.63 0.17
N PHE A 26 14.04 4.50 1.03
CA PHE A 26 15.25 5.27 0.76
C PHE A 26 16.55 4.54 1.16
N GLY A 27 16.44 3.44 1.91
CA GLY A 27 17.60 2.64 2.35
C GLY A 27 18.49 3.33 3.40
N GLU A 28 17.97 4.32 4.13
CA GLU A 28 18.74 5.08 5.13
C GLU A 28 18.54 4.54 6.55
N GLN A 29 17.35 4.04 6.86
CA GLN A 29 16.95 3.60 8.20
C GLN A 29 16.69 2.09 8.27
N GLY A 30 16.81 1.37 7.16
CA GLY A 30 16.54 -0.05 7.08
C GLY A 30 17.00 -0.65 5.75
N PHE A 31 16.67 -1.93 5.54
CA PHE A 31 16.88 -2.58 4.25
C PHE A 31 16.02 -1.91 3.17
N PRO A 32 16.57 -1.68 1.98
CA PRO A 32 15.81 -1.02 0.91
C PRO A 32 14.64 -1.90 0.46
N VAL A 33 13.45 -1.28 0.37
CA VAL A 33 12.28 -1.89 -0.26
C VAL A 33 12.21 -1.41 -1.70
N ARG A 34 12.18 -2.34 -2.64
CA ARG A 34 12.12 -2.04 -4.07
C ARG A 34 11.10 -2.92 -4.78
N ALA A 35 10.58 -2.38 -5.87
CA ALA A 35 9.75 -3.08 -6.84
C ALA A 35 10.31 -2.83 -8.25
N THR A 36 10.07 -3.72 -9.20
CA THR A 36 10.38 -3.44 -10.58
C THR A 36 9.22 -2.73 -11.29
N ILE A 37 9.52 -2.03 -12.36
CA ILE A 37 8.48 -1.43 -13.22
C ILE A 37 7.63 -2.54 -13.86
N SER A 38 8.24 -3.64 -14.29
CA SER A 38 7.53 -4.81 -14.82
C SER A 38 6.52 -5.39 -13.83
N ASP A 39 6.91 -5.49 -12.56
CA ASP A 39 6.07 -6.01 -11.49
C ASP A 39 4.89 -5.07 -11.14
N MET A 40 5.14 -3.76 -11.09
CA MET A 40 4.06 -2.77 -10.93
C MET A 40 3.02 -2.85 -12.06
N GLY A 41 3.46 -3.12 -13.27
CA GLY A 41 2.65 -3.24 -14.46
C GLY A 41 2.03 -1.93 -14.97
N PRO A 42 1.57 -1.92 -16.23
CA PRO A 42 1.10 -0.70 -16.87
C PRO A 42 -0.23 -0.19 -16.30
N LEU A 43 -1.09 -1.08 -15.80
CA LEU A 43 -2.41 -0.71 -15.28
C LEU A 43 -2.32 0.13 -13.99
N LEU A 44 -1.52 -0.33 -13.02
CA LEU A 44 -1.33 0.40 -11.77
C LEU A 44 -0.55 1.69 -12.02
N LEU A 45 0.45 1.62 -12.87
CA LEU A 45 1.27 2.78 -13.21
C LEU A 45 0.45 3.85 -13.94
N SER A 46 -0.43 3.49 -14.89
CA SER A 46 -1.29 4.45 -15.61
C SER A 46 -2.23 5.20 -14.66
N ARG A 47 -2.86 4.49 -13.75
CA ARG A 47 -3.76 5.07 -12.74
C ARG A 47 -3.02 5.97 -11.77
N LEU A 48 -1.83 5.57 -11.33
CA LEU A 48 -0.97 6.36 -10.46
C LEU A 48 -0.52 7.67 -11.11
N LEU A 49 -0.19 7.62 -12.40
CA LEU A 49 0.21 8.78 -13.18
C LEU A 49 -0.98 9.66 -13.59
N GLY A 50 -2.22 9.19 -13.41
CA GLY A 50 -3.43 9.89 -13.82
C GLY A 50 -3.56 9.98 -15.34
N LEU A 51 -3.17 8.93 -16.06
CA LEU A 51 -3.23 8.88 -17.52
C LEU A 51 -4.68 8.72 -18.00
N ASN A 52 -5.00 9.34 -19.12
CA ASN A 52 -6.25 9.07 -19.80
C ASN A 52 -6.17 7.79 -20.66
N ASP A 53 -7.31 7.30 -21.16
CA ASP A 53 -7.41 6.03 -21.90
C ASP A 53 -6.42 5.93 -23.08
N THR A 54 -6.21 7.05 -23.80
CA THR A 54 -5.26 7.09 -24.93
C THR A 54 -3.80 6.94 -24.45
N GLN A 55 -3.44 7.59 -23.35
CA GLN A 55 -2.11 7.52 -22.75
C GLN A 55 -1.88 6.16 -22.08
N GLU A 56 -2.89 5.61 -21.41
CA GLU A 56 -2.87 4.25 -20.87
C GLU A 56 -2.66 3.23 -22.00
N GLY A 57 -3.40 3.35 -23.13
CA GLY A 57 -3.20 2.50 -24.29
C GLY A 57 -1.77 2.56 -24.83
N VAL A 58 -1.14 3.73 -24.85
CA VAL A 58 0.27 3.87 -25.26
C VAL A 58 1.21 3.23 -24.25
N LEU A 59 0.96 3.38 -22.93
CA LEU A 59 1.76 2.74 -21.90
C LEU A 59 1.65 1.21 -21.99
N ASN A 60 0.44 0.67 -22.17
CA ASN A 60 0.22 -0.76 -22.41
C ASN A 60 1.00 -1.27 -23.64
N ALA A 61 1.00 -0.51 -24.73
CA ALA A 61 1.76 -0.86 -25.94
C ALA A 61 3.28 -0.91 -25.65
N VAL A 62 3.81 0.04 -24.86
CA VAL A 62 5.23 0.07 -24.47
C VAL A 62 5.62 -1.19 -23.69
N PHE A 63 4.81 -1.59 -22.70
CA PHE A 63 5.03 -2.83 -21.95
C PHE A 63 4.93 -4.06 -22.86
N ALA A 64 3.91 -4.15 -23.70
CA ALA A 64 3.76 -5.28 -24.64
C ALA A 64 4.93 -5.38 -25.61
N ILE A 65 5.46 -4.25 -26.11
CA ILE A 65 6.65 -4.24 -26.97
C ILE A 65 7.89 -4.72 -26.20
N ALA A 66 8.04 -4.30 -24.95
CA ALA A 66 9.13 -4.77 -24.10
C ALA A 66 9.05 -6.30 -23.90
N ASP A 67 7.87 -6.81 -23.51
CA ASP A 67 7.63 -8.24 -23.29
C ASP A 67 7.88 -9.08 -24.56
N ASP A 68 7.37 -8.65 -25.71
CA ASP A 68 7.56 -9.33 -26.98
C ASP A 68 9.04 -9.40 -27.43
N ASN A 69 9.87 -8.50 -26.93
CA ASN A 69 11.31 -8.46 -27.20
C ASN A 69 12.16 -9.05 -26.03
N GLY A 70 11.51 -9.59 -24.99
CA GLY A 70 12.21 -10.16 -23.83
C GLY A 70 12.97 -9.13 -23.00
N LEU A 71 12.53 -7.86 -23.02
CA LEU A 71 13.14 -6.76 -22.29
C LEU A 71 12.40 -6.55 -20.96
N LEU A 72 13.12 -6.71 -19.86
CA LEU A 72 12.61 -6.41 -18.53
C LEU A 72 12.71 -4.91 -18.28
N LEU A 73 11.62 -4.33 -17.74
CA LEU A 73 11.59 -2.96 -17.26
C LEU A 73 11.84 -2.98 -15.76
N LEU A 74 13.09 -2.82 -15.36
CA LEU A 74 13.49 -2.96 -13.95
C LEU A 74 13.31 -1.64 -13.19
N ASP A 75 13.72 -0.54 -13.79
CA ASP A 75 13.68 0.77 -13.15
C ASP A 75 13.04 1.87 -14.03
N LEU A 76 13.03 3.11 -13.52
CA LEU A 76 12.49 4.25 -14.27
C LEU A 76 13.31 4.60 -15.53
N LYS A 77 14.60 4.26 -15.55
CA LYS A 77 15.47 4.54 -16.71
C LYS A 77 15.14 3.61 -17.85
N ASP A 78 14.90 2.33 -17.55
CA ASP A 78 14.47 1.34 -18.54
C ASP A 78 13.15 1.76 -19.18
N LEU A 79 12.15 2.11 -18.38
CA LEU A 79 10.87 2.57 -18.90
C LEU A 79 11.00 3.84 -19.75
N ARG A 80 11.84 4.79 -19.35
CA ARG A 80 12.08 6.02 -20.13
C ARG A 80 12.78 5.72 -21.46
N SER A 81 13.78 4.85 -21.41
CA SER A 81 14.50 4.43 -22.62
C SER A 81 13.56 3.73 -23.58
N MET A 82 12.68 2.86 -23.04
CA MET A 82 11.68 2.16 -23.83
C MET A 82 10.63 3.11 -24.44
N LEU A 83 10.15 4.08 -23.66
CA LEU A 83 9.23 5.13 -24.15
C LEU A 83 9.87 5.95 -25.26
N GLN A 84 11.14 6.32 -25.14
CA GLN A 84 11.88 7.04 -26.18
C GLN A 84 12.00 6.18 -27.43
N PHE A 85 12.49 4.94 -27.30
CA PHE A 85 12.65 4.02 -28.42
C PHE A 85 11.34 3.79 -29.18
N VAL A 86 10.24 3.53 -28.47
CA VAL A 86 8.93 3.34 -29.05
C VAL A 86 8.42 4.61 -29.73
N GLY A 87 8.67 5.78 -29.13
CA GLY A 87 8.30 7.08 -29.71
C GLY A 87 9.03 7.37 -31.03
N GLU A 88 10.34 7.12 -31.08
CA GLU A 88 11.18 7.32 -32.26
C GLU A 88 10.83 6.32 -33.39
N ASN A 89 10.36 5.13 -33.04
CA ASN A 89 10.02 4.06 -33.97
C ASN A 89 8.49 3.80 -34.11
N ALA A 90 7.65 4.76 -33.73
CA ALA A 90 6.20 4.60 -33.65
C ALA A 90 5.55 4.07 -34.95
N ALA A 91 6.09 4.43 -36.12
CA ALA A 91 5.60 3.97 -37.42
C ALA A 91 5.72 2.44 -37.58
N GLN A 92 6.76 1.83 -37.04
CA GLN A 92 7.00 0.36 -37.11
C GLN A 92 6.00 -0.40 -36.25
N PHE A 93 5.61 0.16 -35.12
CA PHE A 93 4.74 -0.47 -34.15
C PHE A 93 3.24 -0.28 -34.43
N LYS A 94 2.90 0.67 -35.30
CA LYS A 94 1.52 1.10 -35.56
C LYS A 94 0.59 -0.03 -35.96
N THR A 95 1.05 -0.94 -36.79
CA THR A 95 0.22 -2.04 -37.32
C THR A 95 -0.11 -3.07 -36.23
N LYS A 96 0.81 -3.36 -35.33
CA LYS A 96 0.62 -4.38 -34.28
C LYS A 96 0.01 -3.82 -32.98
N TYR A 97 0.41 -2.61 -32.58
CA TYR A 97 0.08 -2.06 -31.26
C TYR A 97 -0.79 -0.79 -31.32
N GLY A 98 -1.18 -0.35 -32.52
CA GLY A 98 -1.98 0.84 -32.68
C GLY A 98 -1.18 2.13 -32.78
N ASN A 99 -1.90 3.25 -32.77
CA ASN A 99 -1.28 4.57 -32.96
C ASN A 99 -0.60 5.07 -31.69
N ILE A 100 0.70 5.29 -31.75
CA ILE A 100 1.51 5.79 -30.63
C ILE A 100 1.86 7.25 -30.93
N SER A 101 1.26 8.18 -30.17
CA SER A 101 1.48 9.62 -30.40
C SER A 101 2.61 10.17 -29.54
N ALA A 102 3.41 11.09 -30.11
CA ALA A 102 4.44 11.81 -29.38
C ALA A 102 3.86 12.60 -28.18
N ALA A 103 2.62 13.08 -28.29
CA ALA A 103 1.93 13.79 -27.21
C ALA A 103 1.67 12.87 -26.01
N SER A 104 1.25 11.60 -26.25
CA SER A 104 1.05 10.60 -25.19
C SER A 104 2.36 10.20 -24.54
N ILE A 105 3.41 9.92 -25.32
CA ILE A 105 4.77 9.65 -24.80
C ILE A 105 5.23 10.80 -23.88
N GLY A 106 5.11 12.05 -24.34
CA GLY A 106 5.49 13.21 -23.56
C GLY A 106 4.68 13.38 -22.27
N ALA A 107 3.39 13.02 -22.28
CA ALA A 107 2.56 13.05 -21.07
C ALA A 107 3.03 12.01 -20.04
N ILE A 108 3.30 10.78 -20.47
CA ILE A 108 3.80 9.70 -19.62
C ILE A 108 5.18 10.10 -19.01
N GLN A 109 6.10 10.59 -19.84
CA GLN A 109 7.42 11.04 -19.38
C GLN A 109 7.33 12.14 -18.32
N ARG A 110 6.41 13.12 -18.47
CA ARG A 110 6.19 14.16 -17.43
C ARG A 110 5.67 13.57 -16.13
N GLY A 111 4.77 12.59 -16.21
CA GLY A 111 4.28 11.86 -15.03
C GLY A 111 5.41 11.14 -14.29
N LEU A 112 6.26 10.42 -15.03
CA LEU A 112 7.44 9.73 -14.47
C LEU A 112 8.42 10.70 -13.84
N LEU A 113 8.67 11.84 -14.46
CA LEU A 113 9.55 12.89 -13.90
C LEU A 113 9.01 13.41 -12.55
N THR A 114 7.69 13.51 -12.41
CA THR A 114 7.09 13.93 -11.16
C THR A 114 7.29 12.90 -10.05
N LEU A 115 7.19 11.61 -10.37
CA LEU A 115 7.47 10.52 -9.42
C LEU A 115 8.95 10.50 -9.03
N GLU A 116 9.85 10.61 -10.00
CA GLU A 116 11.29 10.61 -9.76
C GLU A 116 11.72 11.73 -8.82
N LYS A 117 11.15 12.94 -8.97
CA LYS A 117 11.40 14.06 -8.05
C LYS A 117 10.95 13.80 -6.61
N GLN A 118 10.08 12.84 -6.39
CA GLN A 118 9.66 12.39 -5.07
C GLN A 118 10.47 11.20 -4.55
N GLY A 119 11.49 10.75 -5.29
CA GLY A 119 12.38 9.67 -4.89
C GLY A 119 11.98 8.29 -5.41
N ALA A 120 11.11 8.21 -6.43
CA ALA A 120 10.72 6.92 -7.01
C ALA A 120 11.89 6.16 -7.66
N ASP A 121 12.99 6.84 -7.99
CA ASP A 121 14.25 6.24 -8.41
C ASP A 121 14.90 5.36 -7.34
N LYS A 122 14.54 5.54 -6.06
CA LYS A 122 14.98 4.70 -4.95
C LYS A 122 14.08 3.49 -4.76
N PHE A 123 12.81 3.62 -5.12
CA PHE A 123 11.82 2.56 -4.99
C PHE A 123 11.85 1.57 -6.17
N PHE A 124 11.96 2.07 -7.42
CA PHE A 124 12.00 1.20 -8.58
C PHE A 124 13.42 0.70 -8.86
N GLY A 125 13.57 -0.63 -8.89
CA GLY A 125 14.82 -1.31 -9.17
C GLY A 125 14.97 -2.66 -8.48
N GLU A 126 16.15 -3.22 -8.58
CA GLU A 126 16.52 -4.48 -7.94
C GLU A 126 17.41 -4.29 -6.71
N PRO A 127 17.47 -5.27 -5.79
CA PRO A 127 16.61 -6.45 -5.74
C PRO A 127 15.18 -6.08 -5.31
N MET A 128 14.19 -6.70 -5.96
CA MET A 128 12.79 -6.57 -5.59
C MET A 128 12.52 -7.30 -4.26
N LEU A 129 11.68 -6.71 -3.40
CA LEU A 129 11.24 -7.37 -2.18
C LEU A 129 10.25 -8.49 -2.54
N ASP A 130 10.52 -9.71 -2.08
CA ASP A 130 9.54 -10.79 -2.09
C ASP A 130 8.61 -10.63 -0.87
N ILE A 131 7.29 -10.69 -1.09
CA ILE A 131 6.30 -10.62 -0.01
C ILE A 131 6.51 -11.71 1.06
N HIS A 132 7.09 -12.86 0.69
CA HIS A 132 7.41 -13.94 1.62
C HIS A 132 8.52 -13.57 2.62
N ASP A 133 9.37 -12.60 2.29
CA ASP A 133 10.39 -12.10 3.21
C ASP A 133 9.78 -11.43 4.45
N LEU A 134 8.54 -10.90 4.32
CA LEU A 134 7.79 -10.33 5.44
C LEU A 134 7.16 -11.40 6.36
N MET A 135 7.13 -12.67 5.93
CA MET A 135 6.49 -13.78 6.66
C MET A 135 7.49 -14.72 7.33
N GLN A 136 8.74 -14.33 7.43
CA GLN A 136 9.80 -15.17 8.00
C GLN A 136 9.63 -15.37 9.51
N THR A 137 10.14 -16.49 9.97
CA THR A 137 10.20 -16.84 11.40
C THR A 137 11.63 -17.13 11.82
N VAL A 138 12.01 -16.71 13.02
CA VAL A 138 13.31 -17.01 13.65
C VAL A 138 13.04 -17.64 15.00
N ASP A 139 13.58 -18.83 15.24
CA ASP A 139 13.38 -19.60 16.46
C ASP A 139 11.89 -19.81 16.84
N GLY A 140 11.05 -20.03 15.81
CA GLY A 140 9.61 -20.24 15.97
C GLY A 140 8.82 -18.96 16.29
N LYS A 141 9.43 -17.79 16.22
CA LYS A 141 8.78 -16.48 16.38
C LYS A 141 8.70 -15.75 15.06
N GLY A 142 7.55 -15.16 14.76
CA GLY A 142 7.39 -14.30 13.59
C GLY A 142 8.28 -13.07 13.69
N VAL A 143 8.85 -12.65 12.55
CA VAL A 143 9.64 -11.42 12.46
C VAL A 143 8.71 -10.22 12.48
N VAL A 144 9.01 -9.24 13.30
CA VAL A 144 8.34 -7.93 13.31
C VAL A 144 9.01 -7.05 12.27
N ASN A 145 8.28 -6.74 11.20
CA ASN A 145 8.73 -5.88 10.12
C ASN A 145 8.30 -4.44 10.39
N ILE A 146 9.23 -3.51 10.39
CA ILE A 146 8.97 -2.08 10.63
C ILE A 146 9.42 -1.28 9.41
N LEU A 147 8.47 -0.64 8.73
CA LEU A 147 8.76 0.30 7.65
C LEU A 147 8.99 1.70 8.22
N ALA A 148 10.16 2.26 7.99
CA ALA A 148 10.44 3.67 8.25
C ALA A 148 9.71 4.53 7.22
N ALA A 149 8.62 5.16 7.61
CA ALA A 149 7.72 5.87 6.70
C ALA A 149 7.75 7.39 6.84
N ASP A 150 8.58 7.94 7.70
CA ASP A 150 8.66 9.38 8.01
C ASP A 150 8.95 10.24 6.77
N LYS A 151 9.93 9.87 5.95
CA LYS A 151 10.24 10.53 4.68
C LYS A 151 9.24 10.14 3.58
N LEU A 152 8.83 8.88 3.53
CA LEU A 152 7.91 8.37 2.53
C LEU A 152 6.55 9.09 2.60
N MET A 153 6.04 9.35 3.79
CA MET A 153 4.80 10.11 4.01
C MET A 153 4.88 11.57 3.55
N GLN A 154 6.08 12.15 3.45
CA GLN A 154 6.29 13.49 2.90
C GLN A 154 6.26 13.52 1.37
N SER A 155 6.21 12.36 0.72
CA SER A 155 6.16 12.17 -0.73
C SER A 155 4.86 11.46 -1.13
N PRO A 156 3.70 12.13 -1.20
CA PRO A 156 2.38 11.48 -1.27
C PRO A 156 2.22 10.54 -2.47
N LYS A 157 2.78 10.89 -3.64
CA LYS A 157 2.70 10.01 -4.81
C LYS A 157 3.56 8.76 -4.64
N LEU A 158 4.76 8.88 -4.08
CA LEU A 158 5.62 7.73 -3.80
C LEU A 158 5.01 6.84 -2.73
N TYR A 159 4.42 7.42 -1.68
CA TYR A 159 3.68 6.69 -0.66
C TYR A 159 2.52 5.89 -1.26
N ALA A 160 1.71 6.55 -2.09
CA ALA A 160 0.62 5.87 -2.80
C ALA A 160 1.14 4.76 -3.74
N THR A 161 2.28 4.98 -4.42
CA THR A 161 2.92 3.99 -5.28
C THR A 161 3.32 2.75 -4.49
N PHE A 162 4.04 2.95 -3.40
CA PHE A 162 4.47 1.88 -2.51
C PHE A 162 3.27 1.07 -1.97
N LEU A 163 2.23 1.77 -1.49
CA LEU A 163 1.05 1.10 -0.94
C LEU A 163 0.27 0.32 -2.00
N LEU A 164 0.11 0.88 -3.20
CA LEU A 164 -0.54 0.17 -4.30
C LEU A 164 0.22 -1.10 -4.65
N TRP A 165 1.53 -1.03 -4.71
CA TRP A 165 2.37 -2.17 -4.99
C TRP A 165 2.25 -3.24 -3.90
N ILE A 166 2.53 -2.91 -2.63
CA ILE A 166 2.51 -3.90 -1.54
C ILE A 166 1.15 -4.55 -1.35
N LEU A 167 0.06 -3.78 -1.52
CA LEU A 167 -1.29 -4.31 -1.45
C LEU A 167 -1.64 -5.20 -2.65
N SER A 168 -1.05 -4.94 -3.82
CA SER A 168 -1.20 -5.80 -5.00
C SER A 168 -0.45 -7.11 -4.79
N GLU A 169 0.79 -7.05 -4.31
CA GLU A 169 1.59 -8.22 -3.94
C GLU A 169 0.83 -9.15 -2.98
N LEU A 170 0.26 -8.59 -1.92
CA LEU A 170 -0.55 -9.33 -0.96
C LEU A 170 -1.77 -10.02 -1.61
N TYR A 171 -2.39 -9.35 -2.58
CA TYR A 171 -3.59 -9.86 -3.22
C TYR A 171 -3.28 -10.90 -4.30
N GLU A 172 -2.23 -10.69 -5.09
CA GLU A 172 -1.93 -11.47 -6.29
C GLU A 172 -1.04 -12.68 -5.99
N ASN A 173 -0.02 -12.51 -5.16
CA ASN A 173 1.02 -13.51 -4.96
C ASN A 173 0.79 -14.44 -3.75
N LEU A 174 -0.09 -14.08 -2.80
CA LEU A 174 -0.40 -15.01 -1.71
C LEU A 174 -1.48 -16.01 -2.12
N PRO A 175 -1.27 -17.32 -1.83
CA PRO A 175 -2.26 -18.34 -2.11
C PRO A 175 -3.47 -18.24 -1.18
N GLU A 176 -4.61 -18.71 -1.65
CA GLU A 176 -5.78 -18.94 -0.80
C GLU A 176 -5.49 -20.07 0.21
N VAL A 177 -5.60 -19.76 1.49
CA VAL A 177 -5.30 -20.72 2.58
C VAL A 177 -6.52 -21.03 3.45
N GLY A 178 -7.66 -20.42 3.13
CA GLY A 178 -8.89 -20.57 3.90
C GLY A 178 -8.88 -19.82 5.23
N ASP A 179 -9.70 -20.26 6.16
CA ASP A 179 -9.86 -19.63 7.48
C ASP A 179 -8.92 -20.30 8.48
N LEU A 180 -7.76 -19.70 8.71
CA LEU A 180 -6.75 -20.19 9.63
C LEU A 180 -7.03 -19.72 11.05
N ASP A 181 -6.68 -20.53 12.06
CA ASP A 181 -6.76 -20.15 13.47
C ASP A 181 -5.89 -18.94 13.82
N LYS A 182 -4.78 -18.76 13.11
CA LYS A 182 -3.86 -17.63 13.26
C LYS A 182 -3.45 -17.08 11.89
N PRO A 183 -3.39 -15.77 11.72
CA PRO A 183 -2.90 -15.19 10.47
C PRO A 183 -1.42 -15.50 10.27
N LYS A 184 -1.02 -15.66 9.01
CA LYS A 184 0.39 -15.81 8.59
C LYS A 184 1.14 -14.48 8.61
N LEU A 185 0.43 -13.39 8.34
CA LEU A 185 0.96 -12.04 8.29
C LEU A 185 -0.07 -11.06 8.85
N VAL A 186 0.37 -10.05 9.57
CA VAL A 186 -0.51 -9.00 10.08
C VAL A 186 0.08 -7.64 9.73
N PHE A 187 -0.74 -6.82 9.07
CA PHE A 187 -0.39 -5.43 8.75
C PHE A 187 -1.04 -4.46 9.74
N PHE A 188 -0.24 -3.55 10.25
CA PHE A 188 -0.71 -2.39 11.02
C PHE A 188 -0.44 -1.13 10.21
N PHE A 189 -1.51 -0.44 9.83
CA PHE A 189 -1.43 0.90 9.25
C PHE A 189 -1.64 1.92 10.35
N ASP A 190 -0.53 2.43 10.87
CA ASP A 190 -0.58 3.55 11.82
C ASP A 190 -0.87 4.87 11.08
N GLU A 191 -1.51 5.81 11.77
CA GLU A 191 -2.02 7.05 11.16
C GLU A 191 -2.82 6.78 9.87
N ALA A 192 -3.73 5.80 9.92
CA ALA A 192 -4.46 5.30 8.76
C ALA A 192 -5.24 6.36 7.97
N HIS A 193 -5.50 7.53 8.57
CA HIS A 193 -6.08 8.67 7.85
C HIS A 193 -5.24 9.10 6.64
N MET A 194 -3.93 8.88 6.65
CA MET A 194 -3.05 9.22 5.54
C MET A 194 -3.23 8.30 4.31
N LEU A 195 -3.83 7.12 4.49
CA LEU A 195 -4.19 6.24 3.37
C LEU A 195 -5.34 6.77 2.53
N PHE A 196 -6.16 7.67 3.10
CA PHE A 196 -7.41 8.09 2.52
C PHE A 196 -7.48 9.59 2.25
N ASN A 197 -6.74 10.43 3.01
CA ASN A 197 -6.68 11.86 2.82
C ASN A 197 -5.88 12.20 1.56
N ASP A 198 -6.52 12.86 0.59
CA ASP A 198 -5.93 13.24 -0.70
C ASP A 198 -5.31 12.08 -1.48
N ALA A 199 -5.69 10.84 -1.15
CA ALA A 199 -5.20 9.64 -1.81
C ALA A 199 -5.83 9.49 -3.21
N PRO A 200 -5.07 8.98 -4.20
CA PRO A 200 -5.65 8.60 -5.48
C PRO A 200 -6.78 7.57 -5.28
N GLN A 201 -7.89 7.71 -6.04
CA GLN A 201 -9.04 6.80 -5.94
C GLN A 201 -8.62 5.32 -6.08
N VAL A 202 -7.66 5.06 -6.96
CA VAL A 202 -7.12 3.69 -7.17
C VAL A 202 -6.54 3.09 -5.88
N LEU A 203 -5.91 3.87 -5.01
CA LEU A 203 -5.40 3.37 -3.73
C LEU A 203 -6.55 2.99 -2.78
N THR A 204 -7.56 3.85 -2.68
CA THR A 204 -8.75 3.58 -1.85
C THR A 204 -9.48 2.32 -2.31
N ASP A 205 -9.67 2.16 -3.62
CA ASP A 205 -10.30 0.99 -4.22
C ASP A 205 -9.47 -0.30 -3.96
N LYS A 206 -8.14 -0.20 -4.04
CA LYS A 206 -7.25 -1.34 -3.74
C LYS A 206 -7.30 -1.72 -2.25
N VAL A 207 -7.28 -0.74 -1.36
CA VAL A 207 -7.43 -0.99 0.09
C VAL A 207 -8.77 -1.69 0.37
N GLU A 208 -9.88 -1.22 -0.22
CA GLU A 208 -11.20 -1.85 -0.09
C GLU A 208 -11.16 -3.31 -0.57
N GLN A 209 -10.59 -3.56 -1.74
CA GLN A 209 -10.44 -4.90 -2.31
C GLN A 209 -9.65 -5.83 -1.39
N VAL A 210 -8.48 -5.37 -0.92
CA VAL A 210 -7.59 -6.16 -0.06
C VAL A 210 -8.28 -6.48 1.26
N VAL A 211 -8.84 -5.48 1.95
CA VAL A 211 -9.50 -5.68 3.25
C VAL A 211 -10.64 -6.72 3.17
N ARG A 212 -11.37 -6.75 2.05
CA ARG A 212 -12.45 -7.70 1.83
C ARG A 212 -11.97 -9.13 1.61
N LEU A 213 -10.83 -9.32 0.95
CA LEU A 213 -10.42 -10.64 0.43
C LEU A 213 -9.18 -11.22 1.10
N VAL A 214 -8.38 -10.41 1.76
CA VAL A 214 -7.07 -10.83 2.26
C VAL A 214 -7.15 -11.83 3.43
N ARG A 215 -8.29 -11.92 4.09
CA ARG A 215 -8.51 -12.90 5.16
C ARG A 215 -8.37 -14.35 4.66
N SER A 216 -8.92 -14.67 3.49
CA SER A 216 -8.80 -16.00 2.89
C SER A 216 -7.36 -16.36 2.52
N LYS A 217 -6.48 -15.37 2.41
CA LYS A 217 -5.03 -15.54 2.22
C LYS A 217 -4.23 -15.61 3.52
N GLY A 218 -4.92 -15.64 4.67
CA GLY A 218 -4.30 -15.70 5.98
C GLY A 218 -3.63 -14.40 6.44
N VAL A 219 -4.09 -13.25 5.95
CA VAL A 219 -3.55 -11.94 6.33
C VAL A 219 -4.56 -11.16 7.17
N GLY A 220 -4.10 -10.60 8.28
CA GLY A 220 -4.84 -9.65 9.12
C GLY A 220 -4.47 -8.21 8.80
N VAL A 221 -5.44 -7.32 8.79
CA VAL A 221 -5.19 -5.88 8.58
C VAL A 221 -5.80 -5.08 9.72
N PHE A 222 -5.00 -4.20 10.32
CA PHE A 222 -5.39 -3.29 11.38
C PHE A 222 -5.14 -1.85 10.96
N PHE A 223 -6.17 -1.02 11.12
CA PHE A 223 -6.04 0.42 10.94
C PHE A 223 -6.02 1.10 12.30
N VAL A 224 -5.00 1.91 12.56
CA VAL A 224 -4.85 2.71 13.76
C VAL A 224 -5.04 4.17 13.37
N THR A 225 -6.02 4.85 13.95
CA THR A 225 -6.31 6.26 13.65
C THR A 225 -6.80 7.00 14.87
N GLN A 226 -6.69 8.31 14.86
CA GLN A 226 -7.16 9.20 15.92
C GLN A 226 -8.67 9.45 15.87
N SER A 227 -9.29 9.27 14.70
CA SER A 227 -10.72 9.47 14.51
C SER A 227 -11.31 8.36 13.64
N PRO A 228 -12.42 7.74 14.08
CA PRO A 228 -13.11 6.73 13.27
C PRO A 228 -13.66 7.28 11.95
N ALA A 229 -13.92 8.58 11.87
CA ALA A 229 -14.42 9.26 10.66
C ALA A 229 -13.35 9.39 9.56
N ASP A 230 -12.09 9.08 9.86
CA ASP A 230 -10.99 9.15 8.90
C ASP A 230 -10.99 7.98 7.91
N ILE A 231 -11.68 6.88 8.25
CA ILE A 231 -11.76 5.69 7.41
C ILE A 231 -13.08 5.71 6.63
N PRO A 232 -13.06 5.57 5.29
CA PRO A 232 -14.26 5.54 4.47
C PRO A 232 -15.28 4.47 4.93
N GLU A 233 -16.58 4.80 4.87
CA GLU A 233 -17.68 3.91 5.32
C GLU A 233 -17.63 2.53 4.64
N LYS A 234 -17.27 2.48 3.36
CA LYS A 234 -17.14 1.22 2.61
C LYS A 234 -16.12 0.27 3.23
N ILE A 235 -14.99 0.81 3.72
CA ILE A 235 -13.94 0.04 4.39
C ILE A 235 -14.37 -0.28 5.81
N LEU A 236 -14.93 0.69 6.55
CA LEU A 236 -15.46 0.46 7.90
C LEU A 236 -16.49 -0.68 7.93
N GLY A 237 -17.31 -0.80 6.90
CA GLY A 237 -18.29 -1.88 6.76
C GLY A 237 -17.68 -3.27 6.65
N GLN A 238 -16.43 -3.39 6.22
CA GLN A 238 -15.70 -4.66 6.10
C GLN A 238 -14.94 -5.05 7.38
N LEU A 239 -14.74 -4.09 8.30
CA LEU A 239 -13.98 -4.32 9.53
C LEU A 239 -14.89 -4.95 10.59
N GLY A 240 -14.67 -6.25 10.88
CA GLY A 240 -15.47 -7.02 11.84
C GLY A 240 -15.21 -6.66 13.30
N ASN A 241 -14.02 -6.12 13.63
CA ASN A 241 -13.64 -5.78 14.98
C ASN A 241 -13.23 -4.31 15.08
N ARG A 242 -13.71 -3.64 16.13
CA ARG A 242 -13.39 -2.23 16.41
C ARG A 242 -13.01 -2.08 17.87
N VAL A 243 -11.88 -1.43 18.12
CA VAL A 243 -11.42 -1.09 19.47
C VAL A 243 -11.36 0.43 19.57
N GLN A 244 -12.19 1.01 20.43
CA GLN A 244 -12.16 2.44 20.69
C GLN A 244 -11.48 2.70 22.02
N HIS A 245 -10.35 3.39 21.99
CA HIS A 245 -9.63 3.81 23.18
C HIS A 245 -9.88 5.28 23.46
N ALA A 246 -10.06 5.66 24.72
CA ALA A 246 -10.17 7.02 25.28
C ALA A 246 -10.66 8.12 24.30
N LEU A 247 -11.96 8.33 24.22
CA LEU A 247 -12.56 9.39 23.41
C LEU A 247 -12.44 10.76 24.10
N ARG A 248 -11.73 11.69 23.47
CA ARG A 248 -11.68 13.09 23.89
C ARG A 248 -12.44 13.95 22.87
N ALA A 249 -13.74 14.12 23.07
CA ALA A 249 -14.59 14.90 22.18
C ALA A 249 -14.87 16.30 22.76
N PHE A 250 -13.98 17.25 22.52
CA PHE A 250 -14.11 18.62 23.04
C PHE A 250 -15.00 19.53 22.18
N THR A 251 -15.35 19.14 20.95
CA THR A 251 -16.21 19.94 20.08
C THR A 251 -17.52 19.20 19.76
N ASN A 252 -18.59 19.96 19.47
CA ASN A 252 -19.88 19.36 19.10
C ASN A 252 -19.79 18.48 17.85
N LYS A 253 -18.91 18.82 16.88
CA LYS A 253 -18.65 18.03 15.69
C LYS A 253 -18.02 16.68 16.08
N LYS A 254 -17.01 16.69 16.95
CA LYS A 254 -16.37 15.46 17.45
C LYS A 254 -17.32 14.62 18.29
N LYS A 255 -18.17 15.23 19.13
CA LYS A 255 -19.20 14.50 19.90
C LYS A 255 -20.19 13.77 19.00
N LYS A 256 -20.67 14.42 17.91
CA LYS A 256 -21.58 13.79 16.95
C LYS A 256 -20.89 12.61 16.21
N ALA A 257 -19.64 12.78 15.78
CA ALA A 257 -18.88 11.72 15.12
C ALA A 257 -18.69 10.52 16.05
N VAL A 258 -18.31 10.75 17.30
CA VAL A 258 -18.13 9.70 18.31
C VAL A 258 -19.44 8.95 18.55
N LYS A 259 -20.55 9.67 18.71
CA LYS A 259 -21.87 9.07 18.92
C LYS A 259 -22.28 8.19 17.73
N ALA A 260 -22.11 8.68 16.51
CA ALA A 260 -22.40 7.92 15.29
C ALA A 260 -21.60 6.62 15.22
N VAL A 261 -20.32 6.63 15.60
CA VAL A 261 -19.49 5.43 15.63
C VAL A 261 -19.89 4.49 16.74
N ALA A 262 -20.18 5.01 17.92
CA ALA A 262 -20.63 4.20 19.05
C ALA A 262 -21.94 3.46 18.75
N GLU A 263 -22.86 4.11 18.02
CA GLU A 263 -24.12 3.49 17.55
C GLU A 263 -23.90 2.32 16.57
N THR A 264 -22.74 2.25 15.92
CA THR A 264 -22.37 1.11 15.06
C THR A 264 -21.67 -0.05 15.79
N MET A 265 -21.36 0.12 17.07
CA MET A 265 -20.80 -0.94 17.92
C MET A 265 -21.90 -1.78 18.56
N ARG A 266 -21.56 -3.01 18.96
CA ARG A 266 -22.49 -3.86 19.69
C ARG A 266 -22.89 -3.17 21.01
N PRO A 267 -24.19 -3.00 21.30
CA PRO A 267 -24.63 -2.35 22.53
C PRO A 267 -24.10 -3.06 23.78
N ASN A 268 -23.56 -2.30 24.71
CA ASN A 268 -23.16 -2.81 26.01
C ASN A 268 -24.00 -2.07 27.08
N PRO A 269 -24.88 -2.79 27.82
CA PRO A 269 -25.77 -2.19 28.80
C PRO A 269 -25.01 -1.52 29.98
N ASN A 270 -23.74 -1.84 30.17
CA ASN A 270 -22.93 -1.29 31.23
C ASN A 270 -22.15 0.00 30.82
N ILE A 271 -22.29 0.42 29.58
CA ILE A 271 -21.62 1.61 29.05
C ILE A 271 -22.69 2.60 28.59
N ASN A 272 -22.75 3.76 29.24
CA ASN A 272 -23.56 4.88 28.81
C ASN A 272 -22.72 5.77 27.88
N ILE A 273 -23.23 6.06 26.68
CA ILE A 273 -22.54 6.83 25.63
C ILE A 273 -23.01 8.29 25.65
#